data_4cedf961e900b2f158764dbd3c912d42
#
_entry.id   4cedf961e900b2f158764dbd3c912d42
#
_cell.length_a   1.000
_cell.length_b   1.000
_cell.length_c   1.000
_cell.angle_alpha   90.00
_cell.angle_beta   90.00
_cell.angle_gamma   90.00
#
_symmetry.space_group_name_H-M   'P 1'
#
loop_
_entity.id
_entity.type
_entity.pdbx_description
1 polymer ?
#
loop_
_entity_poly.entity_id
_entity_poly.type
_entity_poly.pdbx_seq_one_letter_code
_entity_poly.pdbx_strand_id
1 'polypeptide(L)'
;NGPLENTINNTIMEKEAENDWAAYSGGKLIDATLYNIRRERRCEFLSEGLRYMDLCRWRSMDQWLTKKYLVEGFHLWNTPMENYYIDAQTGKSELVADRSDKANVSPQSIRLVWHKAHYLYPLPIDQFQLTAPDNQTISDSPLYQNPYWPAVPDEGAEQ
;
A
#
# COMPACT_ATOMS: atom_id res chain seq x y z
N ASN A 1 -6.52 -25.96 23.51
CA ASN A 1 -6.08 -25.15 22.35
C ASN A 1 -4.86 -24.33 22.76
N GLY A 2 -3.84 -24.28 21.90
CA GLY A 2 -2.65 -23.47 22.12
C GLY A 2 -2.92 -21.95 21.95
N PRO A 3 -1.98 -21.07 22.39
CA PRO A 3 -2.14 -19.61 22.28
C PRO A 3 -2.44 -19.13 20.85
N LEU A 4 -1.78 -19.73 19.85
CA LEU A 4 -1.99 -19.38 18.44
C LEU A 4 -3.39 -19.76 17.96
N GLU A 5 -3.87 -20.96 18.32
CA GLU A 5 -5.20 -21.42 17.95
C GLU A 5 -6.29 -20.54 18.55
N ASN A 6 -6.12 -20.10 19.80
CA ASN A 6 -7.04 -19.14 20.42
C ASN A 6 -7.02 -17.80 19.70
N THR A 7 -5.86 -17.34 19.27
CA THR A 7 -5.74 -16.09 18.49
C THR A 7 -6.47 -16.21 17.15
N ILE A 8 -6.27 -17.31 16.42
CA ILE A 8 -6.95 -17.56 15.13
C ILE A 8 -8.47 -17.57 15.33
N ASN A 9 -8.96 -18.30 16.33
CA ASN A 9 -10.39 -18.44 16.61
C ASN A 9 -11.07 -17.13 17.03
N ASN A 10 -10.32 -16.21 17.61
CA ASN A 10 -10.81 -14.89 18.01
C ASN A 10 -10.59 -13.80 16.96
N THR A 11 -9.99 -14.11 15.81
CA THR A 11 -9.77 -13.15 14.74
C THR A 11 -11.05 -12.93 13.94
N ILE A 12 -11.54 -11.70 13.96
CA ILE A 12 -12.71 -11.27 13.19
C ILE A 12 -12.21 -10.60 11.91
N MET A 13 -12.20 -11.33 10.81
CA MET A 13 -11.57 -10.91 9.56
C MET A 13 -12.15 -9.60 9.00
N GLU A 14 -13.44 -9.34 9.18
CA GLU A 14 -14.09 -8.11 8.74
C GLU A 14 -13.51 -6.87 9.45
N LYS A 15 -13.20 -6.99 10.74
CA LYS A 15 -12.57 -5.90 11.51
C LYS A 15 -11.10 -5.70 11.15
N GLU A 16 -10.37 -6.79 10.99
CA GLU A 16 -8.96 -6.73 10.60
C GLU A 16 -8.81 -6.11 9.20
N ALA A 17 -9.76 -6.40 8.31
CA ALA A 17 -9.77 -5.89 6.95
C ALA A 17 -9.99 -4.38 6.82
N GLU A 18 -10.51 -3.73 7.85
CA GLU A 18 -10.68 -2.27 7.89
C GLU A 18 -9.31 -1.57 7.95
N ASN A 19 -8.34 -2.16 8.64
CA ASN A 19 -7.07 -1.52 8.98
C ASN A 19 -5.82 -2.25 8.48
N ASP A 20 -5.93 -3.47 7.96
CA ASP A 20 -4.78 -4.21 7.45
C ASP A 20 -4.99 -4.72 6.03
N TRP A 21 -4.16 -4.22 5.12
CA TRP A 21 -4.17 -4.67 3.73
C TRP A 21 -3.85 -6.15 3.58
N ALA A 22 -3.06 -6.72 4.49
CA ALA A 22 -2.72 -8.14 4.46
C ALA A 22 -3.91 -9.09 4.66
N ALA A 23 -5.08 -8.56 5.05
CA ALA A 23 -6.32 -9.30 5.12
C ALA A 23 -6.89 -9.70 3.75
N TYR A 24 -6.31 -9.19 2.66
CA TYR A 24 -6.80 -9.43 1.31
C TYR A 24 -5.78 -10.17 0.43
N SER A 25 -6.29 -10.90 -0.55
CA SER A 25 -5.56 -11.42 -1.70
C SER A 25 -6.44 -11.35 -2.95
N GLY A 26 -5.98 -10.63 -3.99
CA GLY A 26 -6.75 -10.46 -5.22
C GLY A 26 -8.13 -9.85 -5.00
N GLY A 27 -8.26 -8.90 -4.07
CA GLY A 27 -9.52 -8.23 -3.72
C GLY A 27 -10.48 -9.05 -2.86
N LYS A 28 -10.09 -10.25 -2.41
CA LYS A 28 -10.90 -11.13 -1.55
C LYS A 28 -10.29 -11.24 -0.16
N LEU A 29 -11.15 -11.28 0.87
CA LEU A 29 -10.74 -11.61 2.22
C LEU A 29 -10.14 -13.01 2.28
N ILE A 30 -9.06 -13.16 3.02
CA ILE A 30 -8.43 -14.43 3.31
C ILE A 30 -8.99 -15.02 4.62
N ASP A 31 -8.67 -16.28 4.89
CA ASP A 31 -9.03 -16.91 6.16
C ASP A 31 -8.17 -16.40 7.34
N ALA A 32 -8.70 -16.60 8.55
CA ALA A 32 -8.06 -16.14 9.77
C ALA A 32 -6.70 -16.78 10.04
N THR A 33 -6.49 -18.02 9.60
CA THR A 33 -5.20 -18.73 9.79
C THR A 33 -4.12 -18.05 8.94
N LEU A 34 -4.37 -17.88 7.64
CA LEU A 34 -3.44 -17.23 6.74
C LEU A 34 -3.18 -15.78 7.14
N TYR A 35 -4.22 -15.08 7.59
CA TYR A 35 -4.07 -13.71 8.09
C TYR A 35 -3.12 -13.64 9.29
N ASN A 36 -3.30 -14.52 10.28
CA ASN A 36 -2.43 -14.55 11.47
C ASN A 36 -0.97 -14.88 11.12
N ILE A 37 -0.73 -15.78 10.16
CA ILE A 37 0.62 -16.05 9.63
C ILE A 37 1.23 -14.77 9.02
N ARG A 38 0.47 -14.04 8.23
CA ARG A 38 0.92 -12.76 7.64
C ARG A 38 1.17 -11.69 8.69
N ARG A 39 0.34 -11.66 9.75
CA ARG A 39 0.50 -10.74 10.88
C ARG A 39 1.77 -11.04 11.66
N GLU A 40 2.02 -12.29 12.02
CA GLU A 40 3.26 -12.71 12.68
C GLU A 40 4.48 -12.34 11.83
N ARG A 41 4.45 -12.65 10.54
CA ARG A 41 5.52 -12.23 9.62
C ARG A 41 5.77 -10.72 9.64
N ARG A 42 4.71 -9.90 9.71
CA ARG A 42 4.84 -8.45 9.82
C ARG A 42 5.52 -8.04 11.14
N CYS A 43 5.21 -8.71 12.23
CA CYS A 43 5.81 -8.43 13.53
C CYS A 43 7.29 -8.81 13.56
N GLU A 44 7.63 -10.01 13.06
CA GLU A 44 9.00 -10.51 13.02
C GLU A 44 9.93 -9.65 12.13
N PHE A 45 9.42 -9.18 11.00
CA PHE A 45 10.19 -8.38 10.03
C PHE A 45 9.91 -6.88 10.12
N LEU A 46 9.56 -6.40 11.31
CA LEU A 46 9.33 -4.97 11.54
C LEU A 46 10.60 -4.17 11.23
N SER A 47 10.46 -3.13 10.42
CA SER A 47 11.55 -2.23 10.00
C SER A 47 12.60 -2.84 9.06
N GLU A 48 12.41 -4.04 8.54
CA GLU A 48 13.33 -4.66 7.57
C GLU A 48 13.01 -4.31 6.10
N GLY A 49 12.03 -3.46 5.85
CA GLY A 49 11.65 -3.00 4.51
C GLY A 49 10.89 -4.02 3.66
N LEU A 50 10.54 -5.19 4.20
CA LEU A 50 9.93 -6.29 3.44
C LEU A 50 8.42 -6.13 3.20
N ARG A 51 7.76 -5.22 3.93
CA ARG A 51 6.30 -5.09 3.92
C ARG A 51 5.71 -4.84 2.53
N TYR A 52 6.30 -3.92 1.76
CA TYR A 52 5.81 -3.60 0.43
C TYR A 52 5.87 -4.81 -0.50
N MET A 53 6.99 -5.51 -0.51
CA MET A 53 7.16 -6.71 -1.33
C MET A 53 6.18 -7.83 -0.94
N ASP A 54 5.92 -7.99 0.35
CA ASP A 54 4.93 -8.94 0.84
C ASP A 54 3.52 -8.59 0.35
N LEU A 55 3.11 -7.33 0.45
CA LEU A 55 1.81 -6.86 -0.02
C LEU A 55 1.65 -7.05 -1.54
N CYS A 56 2.69 -6.76 -2.31
CA CYS A 56 2.70 -7.01 -3.76
C CYS A 56 2.58 -8.49 -4.07
N ARG A 57 3.43 -9.33 -3.47
CA ARG A 57 3.45 -10.78 -3.66
C ARG A 57 2.12 -11.45 -3.30
N TRP A 58 1.45 -10.95 -2.28
CA TRP A 58 0.15 -11.46 -1.83
C TRP A 58 -1.03 -10.88 -2.63
N ARG A 59 -0.79 -9.95 -3.53
CA ARG A 59 -1.84 -9.18 -4.21
C ARG A 59 -2.84 -8.57 -3.21
N SER A 60 -2.30 -7.94 -2.18
CA SER A 60 -3.08 -7.45 -1.04
C SER A 60 -3.67 -6.06 -1.26
N MET A 61 -3.56 -5.48 -2.46
CA MET A 61 -3.96 -4.09 -2.71
C MET A 61 -5.02 -3.94 -3.81
N ASP A 62 -5.52 -5.03 -4.37
CA ASP A 62 -6.55 -4.99 -5.41
C ASP A 62 -7.85 -4.31 -4.95
N GLN A 63 -8.19 -4.37 -3.69
CA GLN A 63 -9.36 -3.67 -3.12
C GLN A 63 -9.25 -2.14 -3.21
N TRP A 64 -8.05 -1.61 -3.39
CA TRP A 64 -7.78 -0.17 -3.47
C TRP A 64 -7.73 0.36 -4.90
N LEU A 65 -7.99 -0.46 -5.90
CA LEU A 65 -8.09 -0.03 -7.31
C LEU A 65 -9.28 0.94 -7.52
N THR A 66 -10.34 0.76 -6.76
CA THR A 66 -11.58 1.55 -6.87
C THR A 66 -11.89 2.38 -5.64
N LYS A 67 -11.22 2.13 -4.53
CA LYS A 67 -11.42 2.83 -3.26
C LYS A 67 -10.19 3.68 -2.94
N LYS A 68 -10.42 4.81 -2.31
CA LYS A 68 -9.35 5.64 -1.78
C LYS A 68 -8.91 5.07 -0.44
N TYR A 69 -7.60 4.94 -0.25
CA TYR A 69 -7.05 4.64 1.05
C TYR A 69 -7.04 5.90 1.91
N LEU A 70 -7.60 5.79 3.09
CA LEU A 70 -7.50 6.81 4.11
C LEU A 70 -6.28 6.51 4.98
N VAL A 71 -5.36 7.47 5.05
CA VAL A 71 -4.24 7.39 5.99
C VAL A 71 -4.76 7.84 7.34
N GLU A 72 -4.94 6.89 8.24
CA GLU A 72 -5.31 7.16 9.61
C GLU A 72 -4.08 7.54 10.44
N GLY A 73 -4.23 8.57 11.25
CA GLY A 73 -3.23 8.96 12.25
C GLY A 73 -3.55 8.41 13.63
N PHE A 74 -2.76 8.79 14.61
CA PHE A 74 -3.05 8.50 16.01
C PHE A 74 -4.15 9.45 16.52
N HIS A 75 -5.12 8.89 17.20
CA HIS A 75 -6.14 9.68 17.90
C HIS A 75 -5.57 10.13 19.26
N LEU A 76 -5.15 11.39 19.33
CA LEU A 76 -4.50 11.93 20.54
C LEU A 76 -5.46 12.74 21.44
N TRP A 77 -6.67 13.02 20.99
CA TRP A 77 -7.67 13.76 21.71
C TRP A 77 -8.04 13.10 23.05
N ASN A 78 -8.10 13.87 24.12
CA ASN A 78 -8.39 13.38 25.48
C ASN A 78 -7.38 12.32 25.97
N THR A 79 -6.18 12.28 25.42
CA THR A 79 -5.08 11.43 25.91
C THR A 79 -4.02 12.29 26.59
N PRO A 80 -3.14 11.71 27.44
CA PRO A 80 -2.00 12.45 28.02
C PRO A 80 -1.05 13.04 26.97
N MET A 81 -1.12 12.59 25.72
CA MET A 81 -0.27 13.05 24.63
C MET A 81 -0.87 14.24 23.86
N GLU A 82 -2.08 14.66 24.16
CA GLU A 82 -2.74 15.79 23.50
C GLU A 82 -1.91 17.08 23.56
N ASN A 83 -1.22 17.31 24.66
CA ASN A 83 -0.40 18.51 24.88
C ASN A 83 0.97 18.48 24.21
N TYR A 84 1.39 17.38 23.63
CA TYR A 84 2.69 17.28 22.96
C TYR A 84 2.70 17.87 21.55
N TYR A 85 1.55 18.20 21.06
CA TYR A 85 1.39 18.72 19.72
C TYR A 85 0.48 19.95 19.72
N ILE A 86 1.09 21.07 19.71
CA ILE A 86 0.42 22.35 19.54
C ILE A 86 0.82 22.85 18.16
N ASP A 87 -0.17 23.10 17.31
CA ASP A 87 0.07 23.83 16.07
C ASP A 87 0.60 25.21 16.43
N ALA A 88 1.84 25.49 16.02
CA ALA A 88 2.53 26.75 16.32
C ALA A 88 1.82 27.99 15.75
N GLN A 89 0.95 27.81 14.74
CA GLN A 89 0.22 28.91 14.11
C GLN A 89 -1.14 29.17 14.77
N THR A 90 -1.81 28.15 15.21
CA THR A 90 -3.17 28.26 15.77
C THR A 90 -3.21 28.14 17.28
N GLY A 91 -2.13 27.69 17.92
CA GLY A 91 -2.08 27.41 19.37
C GLY A 91 -3.00 26.29 19.81
N LYS A 92 -3.57 25.52 18.86
CA LYS A 92 -4.46 24.39 19.13
C LYS A 92 -3.72 23.09 18.87
N SER A 93 -3.98 22.10 19.69
CA SER A 93 -3.56 20.73 19.44
C SER A 93 -4.39 20.11 18.30
N GLU A 94 -4.30 20.70 17.13
CA GLU A 94 -4.92 20.16 15.94
C GLU A 94 -4.06 19.08 15.33
N LEU A 95 -3.96 17.99 15.98
CA LEU A 95 -3.19 16.93 15.41
C LEU A 95 -3.96 16.04 14.54
N VAL A 96 -3.31 15.98 13.53
CA VAL A 96 -2.95 14.92 12.57
C VAL A 96 -3.78 13.62 12.67
N ALA A 97 -4.33 13.34 13.82
CA ALA A 97 -5.09 12.12 14.06
C ALA A 97 -6.35 12.00 13.18
N ASP A 98 -6.95 13.11 12.84
CA ASP A 98 -8.25 13.13 12.18
C ASP A 98 -8.25 13.91 10.86
N ARG A 99 -7.15 13.83 10.15
CA ARG A 99 -7.06 14.45 8.83
C ARG A 99 -7.99 13.80 7.79
N SER A 100 -8.49 12.61 8.06
CA SER A 100 -9.45 11.95 7.19
C SER A 100 -10.76 12.73 7.04
N ASP A 101 -11.19 13.42 8.11
CA ASP A 101 -12.46 14.11 8.17
C ASP A 101 -12.36 15.62 7.88
N LYS A 102 -11.15 16.18 7.87
CA LYS A 102 -10.97 17.61 7.67
C LYS A 102 -10.85 17.95 6.19
N ALA A 103 -11.78 18.72 5.71
CA ALA A 103 -11.86 19.26 4.34
C ALA A 103 -10.63 20.07 3.89
N ASN A 104 -9.74 20.43 4.82
CA ASN A 104 -8.57 21.28 4.59
C ASN A 104 -7.27 20.51 4.34
N VAL A 105 -7.26 19.21 4.45
CA VAL A 105 -6.12 18.43 3.97
C VAL A 105 -6.23 18.37 2.46
N SER A 106 -5.19 18.85 1.76
CA SER A 106 -5.17 18.81 0.31
C SER A 106 -5.64 17.43 -0.17
N PRO A 107 -6.71 17.37 -0.96
CA PRO A 107 -7.22 16.09 -1.46
C PRO A 107 -6.17 15.26 -2.20
N GLN A 108 -5.09 15.90 -2.65
CA GLN A 108 -3.99 15.26 -3.35
C GLN A 108 -3.01 14.52 -2.42
N SER A 109 -2.85 14.95 -1.18
CA SER A 109 -1.90 14.33 -0.24
C SER A 109 -2.42 13.07 0.44
N ILE A 110 -3.71 12.78 0.37
CA ILE A 110 -4.37 11.64 1.05
C ILE A 110 -4.83 10.57 0.05
N ARG A 111 -4.72 10.83 -1.23
CA ARG A 111 -5.23 9.94 -2.27
C ARG A 111 -4.15 9.00 -2.77
N LEU A 112 -3.84 7.99 -2.00
CA LEU A 112 -3.15 6.83 -2.55
C LEU A 112 -4.19 5.99 -3.29
N VAL A 113 -4.21 6.11 -4.60
CA VAL A 113 -4.93 5.18 -5.48
C VAL A 113 -3.93 4.12 -5.89
N TRP A 114 -4.23 2.89 -5.58
CA TRP A 114 -3.44 1.78 -6.08
C TRP A 114 -3.75 1.53 -7.55
N HIS A 115 -2.72 1.28 -8.33
CA HIS A 115 -2.83 0.92 -9.73
C HIS A 115 -2.22 -0.47 -9.96
N LYS A 116 -2.79 -1.27 -10.84
CA LYS A 116 -2.29 -2.63 -11.12
C LYS A 116 -0.83 -2.64 -11.57
N ALA A 117 -0.41 -1.62 -12.29
CA ALA A 117 0.98 -1.43 -12.70
C ALA A 117 1.96 -1.43 -11.52
N HIS A 118 1.52 -0.99 -10.32
CA HIS A 118 2.38 -0.90 -9.15
C HIS A 118 2.80 -2.27 -8.56
N TYR A 119 2.22 -3.38 -9.03
CA TYR A 119 2.70 -4.71 -8.65
C TYR A 119 4.04 -5.09 -9.29
N LEU A 120 4.36 -4.49 -10.43
CA LEU A 120 5.60 -4.73 -11.15
C LEU A 120 6.20 -3.38 -11.56
N TYR A 121 7.49 -3.23 -11.37
CA TYR A 121 8.19 -2.04 -11.87
C TYR A 121 8.30 -2.08 -13.40
N PRO A 122 8.29 -0.92 -14.08
CA PRO A 122 8.55 -0.88 -15.50
C PRO A 122 9.99 -1.34 -15.79
N LEU A 123 10.18 -2.01 -16.92
CA LEU A 123 11.51 -2.23 -17.44
C LEU A 123 12.05 -0.89 -17.95
N PRO A 124 13.29 -0.52 -17.58
CA PRO A 124 13.89 0.72 -18.08
C PRO A 124 13.94 0.74 -19.60
N ILE A 125 13.66 1.91 -20.20
CA ILE A 125 13.61 2.05 -21.65
C ILE A 125 14.96 1.73 -22.31
N ASP A 126 16.07 2.00 -21.61
CA ASP A 126 17.42 1.68 -22.06
C ASP A 126 17.61 0.18 -22.32
N GLN A 127 16.88 -0.69 -21.61
CA GLN A 127 16.96 -2.13 -21.84
C GLN A 127 16.36 -2.51 -23.19
N PHE A 128 15.33 -1.83 -23.63
CA PHE A 128 14.74 -2.03 -24.97
C PHE A 128 15.71 -1.57 -26.06
N GLN A 129 16.39 -0.46 -25.86
CA GLN A 129 17.42 0.01 -26.82
C GLN A 129 18.59 -0.96 -26.89
N LEU A 130 19.13 -1.39 -25.74
CA LEU A 130 20.27 -2.30 -25.66
C LEU A 130 20.01 -3.68 -26.27
N THR A 131 18.77 -4.12 -26.28
CA THR A 131 18.36 -5.43 -26.81
C THR A 131 17.84 -5.35 -28.25
N ALA A 132 17.61 -4.16 -28.79
CA ALA A 132 17.26 -3.98 -30.17
C ALA A 132 18.46 -4.32 -31.07
N PRO A 133 18.26 -4.93 -32.26
CA PRO A 133 19.35 -5.30 -33.17
C PRO A 133 20.26 -4.15 -33.61
N ASP A 134 19.70 -2.95 -33.67
CA ASP A 134 20.40 -1.70 -34.05
C ASP A 134 20.88 -0.89 -32.84
N ASN A 135 20.59 -1.33 -31.61
CA ASN A 135 20.80 -0.60 -30.34
C ASN A 135 20.17 0.79 -30.31
N GLN A 136 19.13 1.03 -31.08
CA GLN A 136 18.44 2.35 -31.17
C GLN A 136 16.93 2.22 -31.21
N THR A 137 16.38 1.31 -31.98
CA THR A 137 14.94 1.23 -32.25
C THR A 137 14.23 0.39 -31.19
N ILE A 138 13.62 1.05 -30.22
CA ILE A 138 12.92 0.41 -29.09
C ILE A 138 11.88 -0.61 -29.55
N SER A 139 11.15 -0.33 -30.64
CA SER A 139 10.12 -1.24 -31.19
C SER A 139 10.66 -2.55 -31.70
N ASP A 140 11.94 -2.63 -32.02
CA ASP A 140 12.59 -3.83 -32.57
C ASP A 140 13.19 -4.71 -31.46
N SER A 141 13.07 -4.28 -30.21
CA SER A 141 13.48 -5.06 -29.06
C SER A 141 12.62 -6.32 -28.90
N PRO A 142 13.22 -7.48 -28.60
CA PRO A 142 12.48 -8.70 -28.28
C PRO A 142 11.85 -8.67 -26.87
N LEU A 143 12.08 -7.61 -26.09
CA LEU A 143 11.52 -7.48 -24.76
C LEU A 143 10.07 -6.98 -24.79
N TYR A 144 9.29 -7.45 -23.85
CA TYR A 144 7.95 -6.96 -23.57
C TYR A 144 7.96 -6.17 -22.26
N GLN A 145 7.29 -5.03 -22.25
CA GLN A 145 7.10 -4.25 -21.03
C GLN A 145 6.20 -4.99 -20.04
N ASN A 146 6.41 -4.75 -18.76
CA ASN A 146 5.51 -5.25 -17.73
C ASN A 146 4.08 -4.72 -17.95
N PRO A 147 3.05 -5.52 -17.64
CA PRO A 147 1.66 -5.13 -17.86
C PRO A 147 1.33 -3.77 -17.28
N TYR A 148 0.55 -3.00 -18.03
CA TYR A 148 0.09 -1.64 -17.68
C TYR A 148 1.17 -0.55 -17.74
N TRP A 149 2.39 -0.87 -18.14
CA TRP A 149 3.42 0.12 -18.40
C TRP A 149 3.64 0.29 -19.89
N PRO A 150 3.66 1.53 -20.41
CA PRO A 150 3.97 1.78 -21.82
C PRO A 150 5.44 1.51 -22.12
N ALA A 151 5.73 1.20 -23.37
CA ALA A 151 7.11 1.11 -23.87
C ALA A 151 7.62 2.45 -24.46
N VAL A 152 6.93 3.54 -24.15
CA VAL A 152 7.23 4.88 -24.65
C VAL A 152 7.78 5.73 -23.50
N PRO A 153 8.88 6.47 -23.71
CA PRO A 153 9.43 7.37 -22.69
C PRO A 153 8.40 8.40 -22.23
N ASP A 154 8.46 8.74 -20.94
CA ASP A 154 7.66 9.79 -20.29
C ASP A 154 6.14 9.58 -20.28
N GLU A 155 5.67 8.40 -20.68
CA GLU A 155 4.27 8.02 -20.51
C GLU A 155 4.04 7.32 -19.16
N GLY A 156 2.95 7.70 -18.49
CA GLY A 156 2.51 7.07 -17.24
C GLY A 156 1.88 5.70 -17.48
N ALA A 157 1.72 4.93 -16.39
CA ALA A 157 1.03 3.65 -16.44
C ALA A 157 -0.40 3.79 -16.99
N GLU A 158 -0.83 2.84 -17.81
CA GLU A 158 -2.20 2.76 -18.31
C GLU A 158 -3.18 2.48 -17.17
N GLN A 159 -4.36 3.14 -17.21
CA GLN A 159 -5.40 3.00 -16.19
C GLN A 159 -6.25 1.74 -16.36
#